data_9dfd2784a665703908f5c1ea372b1b77
#
_entry.id   9dfd2784a665703908f5c1ea372b1b77
#
_cell.length_a   1.000
_cell.length_b   1.000
_cell.length_c   1.000
_cell.angle_alpha   90.00
_cell.angle_beta   90.00
_cell.angle_gamma   90.00
#
_symmetry.space_group_name_H-M   'P 1'
#
loop_
_entity.id
_entity.type
_entity.pdbx_description
1 polymer ?
#
loop_
_entity_poly.entity_id
_entity_poly.type
_entity_poly.pdbx_seq_one_letter_code
_entity_poly.pdbx_strand_id
1 'polypeptide(L)'
;MIWGENGSGKTSLLEAIYILSIGKSFKTHKQSTIIKKGCSDYLIRGDFFSKGAGNKVGVQANLKSKKIIKINGKITNKRKELIGKNNVVILSPEDQTITKGGPKERRLFFDRLFSIINKDYLNTLQSFNRALKQRNALLNIKNIFGEENYSPWEEKLSNHAIKLWELRKECFYNYTKCLNTVTREYQKELTLSLHYDEENYTKEDYRYLLKKTREKDLLFGNTSKGPHRDNIHILWGKENIRECGSQGEHKIALILLKLAEINLIKSETGEYPIVLLDDVFAKLDLKRSKKLVSYLNSINMGNKNPVQIIITTTDIVNVEKSGLIFETPNIKTYKLDL
;
A
#
# COMPACT_ATOMS: atom_id res chain seq x y z
N MET A 1 -13.95 13.50 11.91
CA MET A 1 -12.99 14.41 11.24
C MET A 1 -12.09 15.07 12.28
N ILE A 2 -10.84 15.33 11.94
CA ILE A 2 -9.83 15.95 12.80
C ILE A 2 -9.29 17.18 12.08
N TRP A 3 -9.38 18.33 12.70
CA TRP A 3 -8.95 19.59 12.10
C TRP A 3 -8.08 20.42 13.08
N GLY A 4 -7.31 21.36 12.56
CA GLY A 4 -6.43 22.21 13.35
C GLY A 4 -5.29 22.78 12.49
N GLU A 5 -4.41 23.57 13.08
CA GLU A 5 -3.32 24.22 12.39
C GLU A 5 -2.24 23.23 11.90
N ASN A 6 -1.37 23.71 11.01
CA ASN A 6 -0.21 22.93 10.60
C ASN A 6 0.69 22.66 11.79
N GLY A 7 1.16 21.41 11.93
CA GLY A 7 1.98 20.99 13.07
C GLY A 7 1.22 20.44 14.27
N SER A 8 -0.11 20.58 14.37
CA SER A 8 -0.92 20.08 15.51
C SER A 8 -0.98 18.54 15.68
N GLY A 9 -0.29 17.77 14.84
CA GLY A 9 -0.21 16.32 15.00
C GLY A 9 -1.28 15.49 14.24
N LYS A 10 -2.12 16.11 13.42
CA LYS A 10 -3.18 15.43 12.64
C LYS A 10 -2.68 14.21 11.86
N THR A 11 -1.66 14.41 11.05
CA THR A 11 -1.04 13.34 10.27
C THR A 11 -0.38 12.27 11.17
N SER A 12 0.17 12.66 12.32
CA SER A 12 0.77 11.72 13.27
C SER A 12 -0.27 10.75 13.87
N LEU A 13 -1.50 11.21 14.07
CA LEU A 13 -2.59 10.34 14.50
C LEU A 13 -2.96 9.32 13.41
N LEU A 14 -3.09 9.74 12.14
CA LEU A 14 -3.30 8.80 11.03
C LEU A 14 -2.13 7.82 10.88
N GLU A 15 -0.91 8.31 11.06
CA GLU A 15 0.30 7.49 11.04
C GLU A 15 0.29 6.42 12.14
N ALA A 16 -0.17 6.76 13.35
CA ALA A 16 -0.31 5.81 14.43
C ALA A 16 -1.31 4.68 14.09
N ILE A 17 -2.49 5.01 13.54
CA ILE A 17 -3.47 4.01 13.09
C ILE A 17 -2.87 3.11 12.00
N TYR A 18 -2.17 3.70 11.04
CA TYR A 18 -1.52 2.95 9.97
C TYR A 18 -0.40 2.03 10.50
N ILE A 19 0.39 2.48 11.48
CA ILE A 19 1.43 1.66 12.13
C ILE A 19 0.81 0.47 12.85
N LEU A 20 -0.32 0.63 13.54
CA LEU A 20 -1.03 -0.47 14.20
C LEU A 20 -1.57 -1.50 13.22
N SER A 21 -1.90 -1.10 11.99
CA SER A 21 -2.42 -2.01 10.94
C SER A 21 -1.32 -2.70 10.15
N ILE A 22 -0.31 -1.94 9.72
CA ILE A 22 0.70 -2.40 8.75
C ILE A 22 2.07 -2.65 9.41
N GLY A 23 2.29 -2.15 10.62
CA GLY A 23 3.56 -2.28 11.34
C GLY A 23 4.68 -1.37 10.84
N LYS A 24 4.38 -0.36 9.99
CA LYS A 24 5.34 0.66 9.52
C LYS A 24 4.64 1.97 9.25
N SER A 25 5.38 3.08 9.28
CA SER A 25 4.90 4.38 8.83
C SER A 25 4.63 4.39 7.33
N PHE A 26 3.67 5.22 6.88
CA PHE A 26 3.47 5.53 5.46
C PHE A 26 4.34 6.71 5.00
N LYS A 27 4.80 7.57 5.93
CA LYS A 27 5.62 8.76 5.64
C LYS A 27 7.10 8.45 5.58
N THR A 28 7.60 7.59 6.45
CA THR A 28 9.04 7.39 6.64
C THR A 28 9.43 5.95 6.90
N HIS A 29 10.62 5.59 6.46
CA HIS A 29 11.26 4.32 6.83
C HIS A 29 12.18 4.47 8.06
N LYS A 30 12.52 5.72 8.45
CA LYS A 30 13.42 6.00 9.58
C LYS A 30 12.63 6.03 10.88
N GLN A 31 12.93 5.10 11.77
CA GLN A 31 12.27 4.99 13.08
C GLN A 31 12.51 6.22 13.96
N SER A 32 13.67 6.85 13.83
CA SER A 32 14.02 8.08 14.57
C SER A 32 13.10 9.27 14.30
N THR A 33 12.48 9.34 13.13
CA THR A 33 11.56 10.43 12.78
C THR A 33 10.14 10.24 13.31
N ILE A 34 9.79 9.04 13.79
CA ILE A 34 8.51 8.74 14.43
C ILE A 34 8.56 9.10 15.93
N ILE A 35 9.72 8.98 16.52
CA ILE A 35 9.93 9.25 17.95
C ILE A 35 9.94 10.77 18.18
N LYS A 36 9.22 11.24 19.19
CA LYS A 36 9.19 12.65 19.58
C LYS A 36 10.61 13.12 19.95
N LYS A 37 10.98 14.34 19.51
CA LYS A 37 12.28 14.93 19.89
C LYS A 37 12.46 14.91 21.40
N GLY A 38 13.64 14.47 21.88
CA GLY A 38 13.95 14.33 23.29
C GLY A 38 13.49 13.01 23.93
N CYS A 39 12.76 12.15 23.21
CA CYS A 39 12.36 10.82 23.70
C CYS A 39 13.22 9.73 23.05
N SER A 40 13.31 8.57 23.72
CA SER A 40 14.08 7.40 23.28
C SER A 40 13.23 6.37 22.55
N ASP A 41 11.92 6.40 22.75
CA ASP A 41 10.99 5.39 22.24
C ASP A 41 9.59 5.96 21.98
N TYR A 42 8.74 5.13 21.37
CA TYR A 42 7.32 5.36 21.26
C TYR A 42 6.52 4.10 21.58
N LEU A 43 5.31 4.30 22.07
CA LEU A 43 4.32 3.25 22.27
C LEU A 43 2.99 3.72 21.67
N ILE A 44 2.44 2.90 20.76
CA ILE A 44 1.12 3.11 20.17
C ILE A 44 0.25 1.92 20.57
N ARG A 45 -0.99 2.18 21.01
CA ARG A 45 -1.99 1.15 21.31
C ARG A 45 -3.30 1.53 20.66
N GLY A 46 -4.06 0.54 20.22
CA GLY A 46 -5.39 0.73 19.68
C GLY A 46 -6.18 -0.56 19.66
N ASP A 47 -7.49 -0.39 19.77
CA ASP A 47 -8.47 -1.47 19.69
C ASP A 47 -9.21 -1.36 18.37
N PHE A 48 -9.22 -2.46 17.61
CA PHE A 48 -9.93 -2.59 16.36
C PHE A 48 -11.08 -3.57 16.53
N PHE A 49 -12.22 -3.24 15.94
CA PHE A 49 -13.40 -4.09 15.97
C PHE A 49 -13.75 -4.52 14.54
N SER A 50 -13.85 -5.82 14.29
CA SER A 50 -14.14 -6.43 13.00
C SER A 50 -14.91 -7.72 13.22
N LYS A 51 -16.00 -7.94 12.47
CA LYS A 51 -16.86 -9.15 12.55
C LYS A 51 -17.28 -9.54 13.98
N GLY A 52 -17.55 -8.53 14.82
CA GLY A 52 -17.92 -8.76 16.22
C GLY A 52 -16.78 -9.17 17.14
N ALA A 53 -15.55 -9.24 16.65
CA ALA A 53 -14.36 -9.54 17.45
C ALA A 53 -13.47 -8.31 17.63
N GLY A 54 -12.94 -8.11 18.82
CA GLY A 54 -11.98 -7.05 19.15
C GLY A 54 -10.54 -7.53 18.96
N ASN A 55 -9.72 -6.72 18.29
CA ASN A 55 -8.28 -6.91 18.17
C ASN A 55 -7.53 -5.78 18.89
N LYS A 56 -6.87 -6.10 19.99
CA LYS A 56 -6.01 -5.16 20.71
C LYS A 56 -4.60 -5.23 20.15
N VAL A 57 -4.12 -4.12 19.61
CA VAL A 57 -2.80 -4.04 18.99
C VAL A 57 -1.96 -3.00 19.71
N GLY A 58 -0.72 -3.36 20.04
CA GLY A 58 0.30 -2.46 20.57
C GLY A 58 1.57 -2.54 19.73
N VAL A 59 2.19 -1.40 19.45
CA VAL A 59 3.48 -1.33 18.77
C VAL A 59 4.39 -0.43 19.58
N GLN A 60 5.51 -1.00 20.04
CA GLN A 60 6.56 -0.27 20.75
C GLN A 60 7.87 -0.38 19.97
N ALA A 61 8.59 0.71 19.91
CA ALA A 61 9.92 0.71 19.33
C ALA A 61 10.79 1.81 19.93
N ASN A 62 12.08 1.54 20.02
CA ASN A 62 13.10 2.52 20.42
C ASN A 62 14.22 2.59 19.37
N LEU A 63 15.14 3.54 19.53
CA LEU A 63 16.26 3.75 18.60
C LEU A 63 17.24 2.59 18.53
N LYS A 64 17.34 1.79 19.60
CA LYS A 64 18.38 0.76 19.78
C LYS A 64 17.87 -0.66 19.60
N SER A 65 16.57 -0.92 19.74
CA SER A 65 16.01 -2.27 19.73
C SER A 65 15.07 -2.53 18.54
N LYS A 66 14.83 -3.83 18.31
CA LYS A 66 13.80 -4.26 17.34
C LYS A 66 12.42 -3.84 17.85
N LYS A 67 11.57 -3.48 16.91
CA LYS A 67 10.15 -3.20 17.13
C LYS A 67 9.45 -4.40 17.76
N ILE A 68 8.71 -4.16 18.84
CA ILE A 68 7.87 -5.15 19.52
C ILE A 68 6.42 -4.90 19.13
N ILE A 69 5.74 -5.94 18.71
CA ILE A 69 4.33 -5.91 18.35
C ILE A 69 3.59 -6.81 19.32
N LYS A 70 2.49 -6.32 19.89
CA LYS A 70 1.61 -7.09 20.78
C LYS A 70 0.22 -7.18 20.15
N ILE A 71 -0.28 -8.38 19.96
CA ILE A 71 -1.62 -8.64 19.38
C ILE A 71 -2.39 -9.51 20.36
N ASN A 72 -3.50 -8.99 20.90
CA ASN A 72 -4.35 -9.69 21.88
C ASN A 72 -3.53 -10.32 23.03
N GLY A 73 -2.57 -9.56 23.56
CA GLY A 73 -1.71 -10.02 24.64
C GLY A 73 -0.45 -10.80 24.19
N LYS A 74 -0.41 -11.37 22.99
CA LYS A 74 0.74 -12.14 22.49
C LYS A 74 1.78 -11.22 21.86
N ILE A 75 3.04 -11.39 22.24
CA ILE A 75 4.18 -10.63 21.69
C ILE A 75 4.66 -11.33 20.43
N THR A 76 4.92 -10.54 19.38
CA THR A 76 5.57 -11.00 18.16
C THR A 76 6.51 -9.93 17.62
N ASN A 77 7.60 -10.37 16.97
CA ASN A 77 8.50 -9.48 16.23
C ASN A 77 8.22 -9.55 14.71
N LYS A 78 7.22 -10.34 14.30
CA LYS A 78 6.93 -10.61 12.90
C LYS A 78 5.80 -9.70 12.40
N ARG A 79 6.18 -8.63 11.70
CA ARG A 79 5.23 -7.69 11.08
C ARG A 79 4.14 -8.37 10.24
N LYS A 80 4.45 -9.51 9.60
CA LYS A 80 3.49 -10.25 8.79
C LYS A 80 2.23 -10.68 9.56
N GLU A 81 2.30 -10.77 10.88
CA GLU A 81 1.16 -11.14 11.72
C GLU A 81 0.13 -10.01 11.90
N LEU A 82 0.49 -8.77 11.55
CA LEU A 82 -0.44 -7.63 11.48
C LEU A 82 -1.18 -7.55 10.14
N ILE A 83 -0.48 -7.91 9.04
CA ILE A 83 -0.98 -7.72 7.70
C ILE A 83 -2.27 -8.53 7.49
N GLY A 84 -3.32 -7.86 7.01
CA GLY A 84 -4.63 -8.46 6.74
C GLY A 84 -5.53 -8.67 7.96
N LYS A 85 -5.11 -8.26 9.18
CA LYS A 85 -5.96 -8.35 10.37
C LYS A 85 -6.85 -7.13 10.56
N ASN A 86 -6.25 -5.94 10.42
CA ASN A 86 -6.96 -4.67 10.56
C ASN A 86 -6.65 -3.85 9.31
N ASN A 87 -7.52 -3.94 8.32
CA ASN A 87 -7.26 -3.35 7.01
C ASN A 87 -7.44 -1.84 7.05
N VAL A 88 -6.45 -1.12 6.54
CA VAL A 88 -6.43 0.34 6.45
C VAL A 88 -6.00 0.75 5.06
N VAL A 89 -6.73 1.67 4.45
CA VAL A 89 -6.34 2.35 3.22
C VAL A 89 -6.07 3.81 3.56
N ILE A 90 -4.91 4.31 3.17
CA ILE A 90 -4.53 5.73 3.30
C ILE A 90 -4.52 6.40 1.95
N LEU A 91 -5.06 7.60 1.87
CA LEU A 91 -4.84 8.54 0.78
C LEU A 91 -4.13 9.76 1.37
N SER A 92 -2.89 9.93 1.00
CA SER A 92 -1.99 10.96 1.52
C SER A 92 -1.23 11.65 0.37
N PRO A 93 -0.60 12.81 0.62
CA PRO A 93 0.24 13.48 -0.37
C PRO A 93 1.40 12.62 -0.90
N GLU A 94 1.94 11.75 -0.06
CA GLU A 94 3.04 10.84 -0.38
C GLU A 94 2.65 9.80 -1.45
N ASP A 95 1.37 9.44 -1.51
CA ASP A 95 0.85 8.48 -2.48
C ASP A 95 0.94 8.97 -3.94
N GLN A 96 1.21 10.27 -4.19
CA GLN A 96 1.46 10.77 -5.56
C GLN A 96 2.62 10.03 -6.24
N THR A 97 3.52 9.45 -5.49
CA THR A 97 4.61 8.60 -6.02
C THR A 97 4.10 7.38 -6.79
N ILE A 98 2.86 6.92 -6.55
CA ILE A 98 2.25 5.80 -7.29
C ILE A 98 2.06 6.17 -8.77
N THR A 99 1.57 7.38 -9.05
CA THR A 99 1.30 7.84 -10.42
C THR A 99 2.49 8.56 -11.06
N LYS A 100 3.29 9.30 -10.29
CA LYS A 100 4.41 10.11 -10.77
C LYS A 100 5.77 9.41 -10.68
N GLY A 101 5.90 8.46 -9.76
CA GLY A 101 7.14 7.74 -9.49
C GLY A 101 7.47 6.66 -10.51
N GLY A 102 8.55 5.94 -10.26
CA GLY A 102 9.02 4.87 -11.12
C GLY A 102 8.28 3.53 -10.93
N PRO A 103 8.69 2.48 -11.65
CA PRO A 103 8.09 1.14 -11.50
C PRO A 103 8.19 0.55 -10.09
N LYS A 104 9.20 0.95 -9.31
CA LYS A 104 9.41 0.47 -7.94
C LYS A 104 8.25 0.89 -7.02
N GLU A 105 7.81 2.13 -7.11
CA GLU A 105 6.73 2.68 -6.28
C GLU A 105 5.41 1.97 -6.58
N ARG A 106 5.13 1.70 -7.86
CA ARG A 106 3.94 0.96 -8.28
C ARG A 106 3.97 -0.49 -7.79
N ARG A 107 5.12 -1.19 -7.94
CA ARG A 107 5.26 -2.53 -7.38
C ARG A 107 5.05 -2.55 -5.86
N LEU A 108 5.62 -1.60 -5.13
CA LEU A 108 5.43 -1.50 -3.67
C LEU A 108 3.97 -1.29 -3.28
N PHE A 109 3.23 -0.51 -4.05
CA PHE A 109 1.79 -0.31 -3.85
C PHE A 109 1.03 -1.62 -4.03
N PHE A 110 1.19 -2.30 -5.17
CA PHE A 110 0.49 -3.54 -5.48
C PHE A 110 0.93 -4.71 -4.60
N ASP A 111 2.23 -4.88 -4.34
CA ASP A 111 2.73 -5.92 -3.46
C ASP A 111 2.20 -5.78 -2.03
N ARG A 112 2.03 -4.54 -1.54
CA ARG A 112 1.39 -4.27 -0.26
C ARG A 112 -0.09 -4.68 -0.29
N LEU A 113 -0.84 -4.22 -1.28
CA LEU A 113 -2.27 -4.50 -1.42
C LEU A 113 -2.53 -6.00 -1.55
N PHE A 114 -1.82 -6.68 -2.44
CA PHE A 114 -1.98 -8.12 -2.67
C PHE A 114 -1.57 -8.94 -1.45
N SER A 115 -0.58 -8.47 -0.67
CA SER A 115 -0.22 -9.09 0.61
C SER A 115 -1.29 -8.96 1.69
N ILE A 116 -2.15 -7.94 1.61
CA ILE A 116 -3.28 -7.74 2.55
C ILE A 116 -4.39 -8.73 2.25
N ILE A 117 -4.72 -8.92 0.99
CA ILE A 117 -5.87 -9.74 0.56
C ILE A 117 -5.54 -11.22 0.41
N ASN A 118 -4.27 -11.57 0.17
CA ASN A 118 -3.85 -12.95 -0.12
C ASN A 118 -2.61 -13.33 0.71
N LYS A 119 -2.80 -14.29 1.66
CA LYS A 119 -1.72 -14.78 2.53
C LYS A 119 -0.63 -15.56 1.77
N ASP A 120 -1.03 -16.27 0.71
CA ASP A 120 -0.07 -17.01 -0.12
C ASP A 120 0.81 -16.06 -0.92
N TYR A 121 0.21 -14.95 -1.41
CA TYR A 121 0.98 -13.87 -2.02
C TYR A 121 2.03 -13.32 -1.05
N LEU A 122 1.61 -12.97 0.18
CA LEU A 122 2.52 -12.46 1.21
C LEU A 122 3.67 -13.43 1.52
N ASN A 123 3.36 -14.71 1.71
CA ASN A 123 4.37 -15.72 2.03
C ASN A 123 5.33 -15.95 0.85
N THR A 124 4.80 -16.03 -0.37
CA THR A 124 5.58 -16.21 -1.60
C THR A 124 6.48 -15.02 -1.86
N LEU A 125 5.97 -13.80 -1.73
CA LEU A 125 6.75 -12.56 -1.87
C LEU A 125 7.90 -12.49 -0.85
N GLN A 126 7.67 -12.89 0.40
CA GLN A 126 8.71 -12.93 1.42
C GLN A 126 9.80 -13.97 1.11
N SER A 127 9.39 -15.15 0.63
CA SER A 127 10.30 -16.23 0.25
C SER A 127 11.12 -15.84 -0.97
N PHE A 128 10.48 -15.26 -1.99
CA PHE A 128 11.15 -14.70 -3.17
C PHE A 128 12.19 -13.63 -2.77
N ASN A 129 11.78 -12.64 -1.97
CA ASN A 129 12.69 -11.58 -1.54
C ASN A 129 13.86 -12.09 -0.69
N ARG A 130 13.66 -13.16 0.08
CA ARG A 130 14.76 -13.82 0.82
C ARG A 130 15.74 -14.49 -0.15
N ALA A 131 15.25 -15.27 -1.10
CA ALA A 131 16.10 -15.93 -2.10
C ALA A 131 16.86 -14.89 -2.96
N LEU A 132 16.16 -13.83 -3.39
CA LEU A 132 16.74 -12.70 -4.12
C LEU A 132 17.88 -12.03 -3.33
N LYS A 133 17.68 -11.77 -2.04
CA LYS A 133 18.68 -11.17 -1.17
C LYS A 133 19.92 -12.06 -1.05
N GLN A 134 19.74 -13.38 -0.94
CA GLN A 134 20.86 -14.32 -0.85
C GLN A 134 21.63 -14.38 -2.17
N ARG A 135 20.92 -14.49 -3.30
CA ARG A 135 21.59 -14.46 -4.63
C ARG A 135 22.35 -13.15 -4.83
N ASN A 136 21.74 -12.01 -4.50
CA ASN A 136 22.41 -10.72 -4.64
C ASN A 136 23.61 -10.58 -3.69
N ALA A 137 23.58 -11.19 -2.50
CA ALA A 137 24.73 -11.22 -1.60
C ALA A 137 25.89 -11.99 -2.22
N LEU A 138 25.63 -13.14 -2.87
CA LEU A 138 26.66 -13.91 -3.59
C LEU A 138 27.25 -13.12 -4.77
N LEU A 139 26.40 -12.41 -5.54
CA LEU A 139 26.85 -11.58 -6.66
C LEU A 139 27.81 -10.45 -6.24
N ASN A 140 27.78 -10.05 -4.96
CA ASN A 140 28.65 -8.99 -4.41
C ASN A 140 29.92 -9.53 -3.72
N ILE A 141 30.13 -10.86 -3.66
CA ILE A 141 31.33 -11.42 -3.08
C ILE A 141 32.34 -11.61 -4.22
N LYS A 142 33.54 -10.98 -4.09
CA LYS A 142 34.65 -11.16 -5.04
C LYS A 142 35.15 -12.60 -4.98
N ASN A 143 35.46 -13.16 -6.17
CA ASN A 143 36.06 -14.49 -6.31
C ASN A 143 35.20 -15.70 -5.89
N ILE A 144 33.88 -15.58 -5.86
CA ILE A 144 33.02 -16.76 -5.85
C ILE A 144 32.80 -17.20 -7.31
N PHE A 145 33.47 -18.27 -7.67
CA PHE A 145 33.34 -18.95 -8.95
C PHE A 145 32.69 -20.32 -8.70
N GLY A 146 31.97 -20.82 -9.69
CA GLY A 146 31.31 -22.11 -9.64
C GLY A 146 29.80 -22.05 -9.63
N GLU A 147 29.19 -22.93 -10.42
CA GLU A 147 27.73 -23.01 -10.58
C GLU A 147 27.06 -23.49 -9.29
N GLU A 148 27.74 -24.32 -8.52
CA GLU A 148 27.29 -24.91 -7.26
C GLU A 148 26.91 -23.85 -6.21
N ASN A 149 27.54 -22.67 -6.24
CA ASN A 149 27.26 -21.59 -5.31
C ASN A 149 25.92 -20.88 -5.61
N TYR A 150 25.57 -20.75 -6.88
CA TYR A 150 24.38 -20.04 -7.34
C TYR A 150 23.16 -20.95 -7.53
N SER A 151 23.39 -22.19 -7.99
CA SER A 151 22.33 -23.12 -8.37
C SER A 151 21.23 -23.31 -7.31
N PRO A 152 21.53 -23.49 -6.00
CA PRO A 152 20.49 -23.67 -4.98
C PRO A 152 19.60 -22.42 -4.79
N TRP A 153 20.19 -21.24 -4.95
CA TRP A 153 19.44 -19.99 -4.81
C TRP A 153 18.65 -19.64 -6.08
N GLU A 154 19.19 -19.94 -7.24
CA GLU A 154 18.50 -19.78 -8.53
C GLU A 154 17.32 -20.73 -8.65
N GLU A 155 17.44 -21.95 -8.13
CA GLU A 155 16.32 -22.90 -8.04
C GLU A 155 15.21 -22.38 -7.10
N LYS A 156 15.57 -21.95 -5.88
CA LYS A 156 14.60 -21.38 -4.94
C LYS A 156 13.96 -20.11 -5.51
N LEU A 157 14.76 -19.26 -6.16
CA LEU A 157 14.28 -18.02 -6.75
C LEU A 157 13.30 -18.30 -7.89
N SER A 158 13.59 -19.27 -8.78
CA SER A 158 12.67 -19.64 -9.87
C SER A 158 11.36 -20.24 -9.35
N ASN A 159 11.40 -21.13 -8.37
CA ASN A 159 10.20 -21.70 -7.77
C ASN A 159 9.28 -20.60 -7.20
N HIS A 160 9.86 -19.63 -6.48
CA HIS A 160 9.07 -18.56 -5.88
C HIS A 160 8.67 -17.49 -6.90
N ALA A 161 9.46 -17.26 -7.95
CA ALA A 161 9.13 -16.30 -8.99
C ALA A 161 7.90 -16.71 -9.79
N ILE A 162 7.85 -17.97 -10.25
CA ILE A 162 6.71 -18.49 -11.02
C ILE A 162 5.43 -18.38 -10.19
N LYS A 163 5.44 -18.89 -8.96
CA LYS A 163 4.28 -18.78 -8.09
C LYS A 163 3.88 -17.33 -7.79
N LEU A 164 4.85 -16.42 -7.67
CA LEU A 164 4.56 -15.01 -7.43
C LEU A 164 3.92 -14.33 -8.65
N TRP A 165 4.38 -14.64 -9.88
CA TRP A 165 3.77 -14.15 -11.10
C TRP A 165 2.32 -14.65 -11.27
N GLU A 166 2.07 -15.95 -11.03
CA GLU A 166 0.72 -16.51 -11.08
C GLU A 166 -0.24 -15.80 -10.11
N LEU A 167 0.15 -15.69 -8.83
CA LEU A 167 -0.64 -15.00 -7.82
C LEU A 167 -0.81 -13.50 -8.13
N ARG A 168 0.21 -12.87 -8.68
CA ARG A 168 0.16 -11.44 -9.06
C ARG A 168 -0.82 -11.22 -10.20
N LYS A 169 -0.82 -12.09 -11.20
CA LYS A 169 -1.76 -12.06 -12.34
C LYS A 169 -3.20 -12.15 -11.87
N GLU A 170 -3.52 -13.11 -10.99
CA GLU A 170 -4.83 -13.28 -10.41
C GLU A 170 -5.29 -12.03 -9.63
N CYS A 171 -4.44 -11.54 -8.71
CA CYS A 171 -4.74 -10.34 -7.94
C CYS A 171 -4.90 -9.10 -8.82
N PHE A 172 -4.09 -8.97 -9.88
CA PHE A 172 -4.19 -7.88 -10.85
C PHE A 172 -5.51 -7.91 -11.61
N TYR A 173 -5.96 -9.08 -12.04
CA TYR A 173 -7.24 -9.25 -12.72
C TYR A 173 -8.41 -8.76 -11.83
N ASN A 174 -8.44 -9.17 -10.55
CA ASN A 174 -9.46 -8.76 -9.60
C ASN A 174 -9.40 -7.25 -9.32
N TYR A 175 -8.19 -6.69 -9.18
CA TYR A 175 -8.01 -5.25 -9.00
C TYR A 175 -8.49 -4.44 -10.21
N THR A 176 -8.18 -4.89 -11.42
CA THR A 176 -8.60 -4.22 -12.66
C THR A 176 -10.13 -4.18 -12.79
N LYS A 177 -10.83 -5.24 -12.38
CA LYS A 177 -12.30 -5.23 -12.32
C LYS A 177 -12.81 -4.14 -11.38
N CYS A 178 -12.25 -4.05 -10.17
CA CYS A 178 -12.61 -3.00 -9.21
C CYS A 178 -12.32 -1.60 -9.77
N LEU A 179 -11.16 -1.41 -10.40
CA LEU A 179 -10.78 -0.13 -10.99
C LEU A 179 -11.74 0.29 -12.10
N ASN A 180 -12.12 -0.62 -12.98
CA ASN A 180 -13.05 -0.35 -14.07
C ASN A 180 -14.43 0.05 -13.52
N THR A 181 -14.92 -0.62 -12.48
CA THR A 181 -16.20 -0.28 -11.82
C THR A 181 -16.14 1.13 -11.24
N VAL A 182 -15.15 1.41 -10.40
CA VAL A 182 -14.95 2.73 -9.78
C VAL A 182 -14.81 3.84 -10.81
N THR A 183 -14.05 3.60 -11.89
CA THR A 183 -13.82 4.59 -12.93
C THR A 183 -15.13 4.96 -13.64
N ARG A 184 -15.97 3.96 -13.98
CA ARG A 184 -17.28 4.19 -14.60
C ARG A 184 -18.25 4.93 -13.70
N GLU A 185 -18.28 4.59 -12.39
CA GLU A 185 -19.10 5.26 -11.40
C GLU A 185 -18.67 6.71 -11.18
N TYR A 186 -17.36 6.97 -11.20
CA TYR A 186 -16.80 8.31 -11.04
C TYR A 186 -17.11 9.21 -12.24
N GLN A 187 -16.93 8.70 -13.46
CA GLN A 187 -17.22 9.41 -14.72
C GLN A 187 -17.20 8.44 -15.91
N LYS A 188 -18.32 8.33 -16.63
CA LYS A 188 -18.52 7.34 -17.71
C LYS A 188 -17.51 7.43 -18.85
N GLU A 189 -17.12 8.65 -19.23
CA GLU A 189 -16.22 8.91 -20.35
C GLU A 189 -14.73 8.78 -19.96
N LEU A 190 -14.44 8.63 -18.67
CA LEU A 190 -13.07 8.52 -18.21
C LEU A 190 -12.52 7.14 -18.50
N THR A 191 -11.32 7.10 -19.05
CA THR A 191 -10.59 5.85 -19.26
C THR A 191 -9.31 5.85 -18.44
N LEU A 192 -9.30 5.11 -17.34
CA LEU A 192 -8.12 4.80 -16.54
C LEU A 192 -7.93 3.29 -16.56
N SER A 193 -6.80 2.83 -17.03
CA SER A 193 -6.49 1.40 -17.11
C SER A 193 -5.09 1.09 -16.61
N LEU A 194 -4.85 -0.18 -16.35
CA LEU A 194 -3.55 -0.69 -15.97
C LEU A 194 -3.07 -1.67 -17.03
N HIS A 195 -1.80 -1.57 -17.37
CA HIS A 195 -1.11 -2.57 -18.15
C HIS A 195 0.03 -3.15 -17.34
N TYR A 196 0.04 -4.46 -17.21
CA TYR A 196 1.06 -5.22 -16.52
C TYR A 196 1.80 -6.07 -17.56
N ASP A 197 3.10 -5.87 -17.67
CA ASP A 197 3.96 -6.65 -18.56
C ASP A 197 4.10 -8.05 -17.97
N GLU A 198 3.26 -8.98 -18.45
CA GLU A 198 3.24 -10.35 -17.98
C GLU A 198 4.43 -11.14 -18.55
N GLU A 199 5.21 -11.73 -17.67
CA GLU A 199 6.25 -12.68 -18.03
C GLU A 199 5.70 -14.10 -17.89
N ASN A 200 5.73 -14.88 -18.98
CA ASN A 200 5.22 -16.24 -19.03
C ASN A 200 6.40 -17.22 -19.12
N TYR A 201 7.15 -17.37 -18.03
CA TYR A 201 8.23 -18.33 -17.94
C TYR A 201 7.75 -19.63 -17.28
N THR A 202 8.27 -20.77 -17.74
CA THR A 202 8.34 -21.97 -16.90
C THR A 202 9.44 -21.81 -15.84
N LYS A 203 9.45 -22.69 -14.86
CA LYS A 203 10.52 -22.72 -13.86
C LYS A 203 11.90 -22.88 -14.49
N GLU A 204 12.00 -23.78 -15.47
CA GLU A 204 13.20 -24.11 -16.22
C GLU A 204 13.66 -22.91 -17.05
N ASP A 205 12.75 -22.24 -17.76
CA ASP A 205 13.06 -21.04 -18.56
C ASP A 205 13.63 -19.92 -17.69
N TYR A 206 12.99 -19.65 -16.55
CA TYR A 206 13.47 -18.58 -15.66
C TYR A 206 14.80 -18.94 -15.00
N ARG A 207 15.01 -20.22 -14.63
CA ARG A 207 16.29 -20.69 -14.14
C ARG A 207 17.40 -20.55 -15.20
N TYR A 208 17.11 -20.92 -16.43
CA TYR A 208 18.03 -20.72 -17.56
C TYR A 208 18.33 -19.23 -17.79
N LEU A 209 17.32 -18.36 -17.72
CA LEU A 209 17.49 -16.91 -17.83
C LEU A 209 18.40 -16.36 -16.73
N LEU A 210 18.23 -16.78 -15.48
CA LEU A 210 19.08 -16.37 -14.37
C LEU A 210 20.57 -16.79 -14.60
N LYS A 211 20.78 -17.99 -15.14
CA LYS A 211 22.12 -18.47 -15.51
C LYS A 211 22.71 -17.63 -16.66
N LYS A 212 21.94 -17.38 -17.70
CA LYS A 212 22.35 -16.59 -18.88
C LYS A 212 22.70 -15.13 -18.52
N THR A 213 21.98 -14.54 -17.57
CA THR A 213 22.22 -13.14 -17.17
C THR A 213 23.24 -12.98 -16.04
N ARG A 214 23.83 -14.09 -15.53
CA ARG A 214 24.68 -14.09 -14.35
C ARG A 214 25.91 -13.18 -14.48
N GLU A 215 26.58 -13.20 -15.62
CA GLU A 215 27.74 -12.33 -15.86
C GLU A 215 27.37 -10.85 -15.75
N LYS A 216 26.26 -10.46 -16.35
CA LYS A 216 25.73 -9.11 -16.22
C LYS A 216 25.35 -8.79 -14.77
N ASP A 217 24.71 -9.73 -14.08
CA ASP A 217 24.29 -9.56 -12.69
C ASP A 217 25.50 -9.42 -11.74
N LEU A 218 26.62 -10.10 -12.03
CA LEU A 218 27.90 -9.97 -11.33
C LEU A 218 28.48 -8.56 -11.48
N LEU A 219 28.44 -8.00 -12.69
CA LEU A 219 28.93 -6.62 -12.94
C LEU A 219 28.16 -5.58 -12.14
N PHE A 220 26.84 -5.75 -12.00
CA PHE A 220 25.96 -4.81 -11.30
C PHE A 220 25.69 -5.18 -9.83
N GLY A 221 26.18 -6.33 -9.35
CA GLY A 221 25.96 -6.80 -7.99
C GLY A 221 24.50 -7.12 -7.65
N ASN A 222 23.62 -7.29 -8.65
CA ASN A 222 22.21 -7.54 -8.40
C ASN A 222 21.51 -8.24 -9.57
N THR A 223 20.47 -9.01 -9.25
CA THR A 223 19.66 -9.74 -10.22
C THR A 223 18.88 -8.78 -11.12
N SER A 224 19.04 -8.90 -12.43
CA SER A 224 18.48 -8.01 -13.43
C SER A 224 17.09 -8.42 -13.94
N LYS A 225 16.67 -9.66 -13.75
CA LYS A 225 15.42 -10.24 -14.25
C LYS A 225 14.57 -10.85 -13.13
N GLY A 226 13.25 -10.76 -13.23
CA GLY A 226 12.30 -11.38 -12.31
C GLY A 226 11.22 -10.46 -11.74
N PRO A 227 10.30 -10.95 -10.89
CA PRO A 227 9.14 -10.23 -10.37
C PRO A 227 9.47 -8.87 -9.71
N HIS A 228 10.68 -8.72 -9.17
CA HIS A 228 11.16 -7.46 -8.59
C HIS A 228 11.53 -6.39 -9.65
N ARG A 229 11.48 -6.75 -10.93
CA ARG A 229 11.73 -5.85 -12.08
C ARG A 229 10.49 -5.61 -12.93
N ASP A 230 9.39 -6.29 -12.67
CA ASP A 230 8.15 -6.13 -13.43
C ASP A 230 7.75 -4.66 -13.56
N ASN A 231 7.14 -4.35 -14.69
CA ASN A 231 6.63 -3.02 -14.94
C ASN A 231 5.09 -3.02 -14.92
N ILE A 232 4.55 -1.99 -14.31
CA ILE A 232 3.11 -1.75 -14.22
C ILE A 232 2.89 -0.34 -14.74
N HIS A 233 2.14 -0.23 -15.82
CA HIS A 233 1.81 1.04 -16.42
C HIS A 233 0.41 1.48 -15.99
N ILE A 234 0.26 2.74 -15.66
CA ILE A 234 -1.03 3.39 -15.42
C ILE A 234 -1.31 4.23 -16.67
N LEU A 235 -2.38 3.89 -17.37
CA LEU A 235 -2.75 4.54 -18.62
C LEU A 235 -3.96 5.46 -18.42
N TRP A 236 -3.82 6.70 -18.85
CA TRP A 236 -4.91 7.66 -18.96
C TRP A 236 -5.30 7.78 -20.45
N GLY A 237 -6.47 7.27 -20.78
CA GLY A 237 -6.77 6.99 -22.19
C GLY A 237 -5.83 5.92 -22.74
N LYS A 238 -5.03 6.30 -23.73
CA LYS A 238 -4.03 5.40 -24.35
C LYS A 238 -2.59 5.72 -23.91
N GLU A 239 -2.37 6.78 -23.15
CA GLU A 239 -1.05 7.30 -22.82
C GLU A 239 -0.63 6.97 -21.39
N ASN A 240 0.67 6.81 -21.18
CA ASN A 240 1.21 6.59 -19.83
C ASN A 240 1.08 7.89 -19.02
N ILE A 241 0.29 7.84 -17.95
CA ILE A 241 0.02 9.02 -17.11
C ILE A 241 1.30 9.66 -16.54
N ARG A 242 2.33 8.86 -16.30
CA ARG A 242 3.60 9.36 -15.77
C ARG A 242 4.27 10.35 -16.73
N GLU A 243 4.12 10.13 -18.04
CA GLU A 243 4.82 10.87 -19.09
C GLU A 243 4.01 12.08 -19.56
N CYS A 244 2.70 11.91 -19.69
CA CYS A 244 1.80 12.88 -20.35
C CYS A 244 0.75 13.46 -19.39
N GLY A 245 0.59 12.91 -18.19
CA GLY A 245 -0.49 13.29 -17.28
C GLY A 245 -0.32 14.69 -16.68
N SER A 246 -1.38 15.48 -16.75
CA SER A 246 -1.49 16.74 -15.99
C SER A 246 -1.56 16.49 -14.48
N GLN A 247 -1.28 17.51 -13.67
CA GLN A 247 -1.40 17.39 -12.21
C GLN A 247 -2.81 16.98 -11.77
N GLY A 248 -3.82 17.46 -12.51
CA GLY A 248 -5.22 17.12 -12.25
C GLY A 248 -5.53 15.65 -12.50
N GLU A 249 -5.03 15.10 -13.60
CA GLU A 249 -5.19 13.68 -13.96
C GLU A 249 -4.47 12.76 -12.98
N HIS A 250 -3.26 13.09 -12.57
CA HIS A 250 -2.55 12.37 -11.51
C HIS A 250 -3.37 12.28 -10.21
N LYS A 251 -4.02 13.38 -9.80
CA LYS A 251 -4.85 13.39 -8.59
C LYS A 251 -6.08 12.51 -8.74
N ILE A 252 -6.78 12.58 -9.88
CA ILE A 252 -7.95 11.74 -10.15
C ILE A 252 -7.54 10.27 -10.23
N ALA A 253 -6.50 9.96 -10.99
CA ALA A 253 -6.00 8.59 -11.10
C ALA A 253 -5.64 8.01 -9.73
N LEU A 254 -4.96 8.78 -8.88
CA LEU A 254 -4.64 8.36 -7.52
C LEU A 254 -5.89 8.07 -6.69
N ILE A 255 -6.90 8.95 -6.74
CA ILE A 255 -8.17 8.72 -6.05
C ILE A 255 -8.82 7.42 -6.53
N LEU A 256 -8.93 7.21 -7.84
CA LEU A 256 -9.55 6.02 -8.42
C LEU A 256 -8.80 4.74 -8.05
N LEU A 257 -7.47 4.78 -8.08
CA LEU A 257 -6.65 3.65 -7.62
C LEU A 257 -6.90 3.32 -6.14
N LYS A 258 -7.07 4.33 -5.30
CA LYS A 258 -7.36 4.13 -3.86
C LYS A 258 -8.79 3.65 -3.61
N LEU A 259 -9.76 4.13 -4.36
CA LEU A 259 -11.12 3.63 -4.29
C LEU A 259 -11.22 2.17 -4.77
N ALA A 260 -10.48 1.81 -5.82
CA ALA A 260 -10.35 0.42 -6.26
C ALA A 260 -9.66 -0.47 -5.20
N GLU A 261 -8.64 0.05 -4.48
CA GLU A 261 -8.01 -0.61 -3.33
C GLU A 261 -9.04 -0.93 -2.25
N ILE A 262 -9.93 0.02 -1.90
CA ILE A 262 -11.00 -0.16 -0.91
C ILE A 262 -11.97 -1.27 -1.36
N ASN A 263 -12.43 -1.21 -2.62
CA ASN A 263 -13.37 -2.21 -3.16
C ASN A 263 -12.76 -3.60 -3.24
N LEU A 264 -11.51 -3.72 -3.65
CA LEU A 264 -10.83 -5.02 -3.69
C LEU A 264 -10.70 -5.62 -2.29
N ILE A 265 -10.28 -4.82 -1.29
CA ILE A 265 -10.21 -5.31 0.10
C ILE A 265 -11.59 -5.78 0.56
N LYS A 266 -12.66 -5.02 0.26
CA LYS A 266 -14.02 -5.40 0.60
C LYS A 266 -14.44 -6.71 -0.07
N SER A 267 -14.18 -6.89 -1.36
CA SER A 267 -14.57 -8.10 -2.09
C SER A 267 -13.85 -9.34 -1.59
N GLU A 268 -12.56 -9.23 -1.27
CA GLU A 268 -11.72 -10.36 -0.86
C GLU A 268 -11.84 -10.71 0.63
N THR A 269 -12.10 -9.71 1.50
CA THR A 269 -12.15 -9.92 2.95
C THR A 269 -13.56 -9.93 3.53
N GLY A 270 -14.55 -9.47 2.76
CA GLY A 270 -15.93 -9.30 3.20
C GLY A 270 -16.19 -8.04 4.03
N GLU A 271 -15.17 -7.23 4.34
CA GLU A 271 -15.27 -6.01 5.14
C GLU A 271 -14.54 -4.83 4.50
N TYR A 272 -15.10 -3.65 4.71
CA TYR A 272 -14.40 -2.42 4.30
C TYR A 272 -13.19 -2.15 5.19
N PRO A 273 -12.09 -1.66 4.63
CA PRO A 273 -10.97 -1.16 5.42
C PRO A 273 -11.35 0.17 6.11
N ILE A 274 -10.63 0.53 7.17
CA ILE A 274 -10.63 1.91 7.68
C ILE A 274 -9.99 2.80 6.62
N VAL A 275 -10.66 3.90 6.26
CA VAL A 275 -10.18 4.85 5.26
C VAL A 275 -9.60 6.09 5.95
N LEU A 276 -8.35 6.37 5.66
CA LEU A 276 -7.62 7.52 6.18
C LEU A 276 -7.39 8.53 5.04
N LEU A 277 -7.85 9.77 5.23
CA LEU A 277 -7.68 10.86 4.26
C LEU A 277 -6.85 11.97 4.89
N ASP A 278 -5.56 12.07 4.49
CA ASP A 278 -4.63 13.05 5.05
C ASP A 278 -4.55 14.30 4.17
N ASP A 279 -5.20 15.37 4.62
CA ASP A 279 -5.24 16.68 3.98
C ASP A 279 -5.62 16.65 2.47
N VAL A 280 -6.50 15.72 2.11
CA VAL A 280 -6.88 15.46 0.71
C VAL A 280 -7.68 16.61 0.13
N PHE A 281 -8.62 17.15 0.91
CA PHE A 281 -9.56 18.19 0.48
C PHE A 281 -8.89 19.54 0.24
N ALA A 282 -7.80 19.85 0.93
CA ALA A 282 -7.01 21.06 0.68
C ALA A 282 -6.31 21.06 -0.69
N LYS A 283 -6.16 19.88 -1.30
CA LYS A 283 -5.44 19.70 -2.58
C LYS A 283 -6.33 19.39 -3.77
N LEU A 284 -7.65 19.26 -3.54
CA LEU A 284 -8.64 18.99 -4.58
C LEU A 284 -9.48 20.25 -4.83
N ASP A 285 -9.88 20.44 -6.09
CA ASP A 285 -10.94 21.40 -6.38
C ASP A 285 -12.29 20.90 -5.85
N LEU A 286 -13.25 21.83 -5.72
CA LEU A 286 -14.55 21.54 -5.14
C LEU A 286 -15.32 20.43 -5.90
N LYS A 287 -15.21 20.39 -7.24
CA LYS A 287 -15.92 19.40 -8.06
C LYS A 287 -15.42 17.99 -7.78
N ARG A 288 -14.10 17.81 -7.65
CA ARG A 288 -13.48 16.52 -7.33
C ARG A 288 -13.74 16.13 -5.89
N SER A 289 -13.69 17.09 -4.97
CA SER A 289 -14.02 16.88 -3.56
C SER A 289 -15.45 16.36 -3.38
N LYS A 290 -16.44 16.99 -4.07
CA LYS A 290 -17.84 16.54 -4.08
C LYS A 290 -18.00 15.12 -4.62
N LYS A 291 -17.31 14.77 -5.71
CA LYS A 291 -17.35 13.41 -6.27
C LYS A 291 -16.77 12.38 -5.30
N LEU A 292 -15.66 12.69 -4.64
CA LEU A 292 -15.07 11.81 -3.63
C LEU A 292 -16.02 11.59 -2.46
N VAL A 293 -16.60 12.65 -1.92
CA VAL A 293 -17.59 12.57 -0.81
C VAL A 293 -18.81 11.77 -1.23
N SER A 294 -19.37 12.04 -2.42
CA SER A 294 -20.51 11.28 -2.96
C SER A 294 -20.21 9.79 -3.05
N TYR A 295 -19.03 9.42 -3.54
CA TYR A 295 -18.62 8.02 -3.61
C TYR A 295 -18.47 7.39 -2.21
N LEU A 296 -17.82 8.07 -1.27
CA LEU A 296 -17.66 7.57 0.10
C LEU A 296 -18.99 7.42 0.83
N ASN A 297 -19.96 8.30 0.55
CA ASN A 297 -21.32 8.17 1.07
C ASN A 297 -22.07 6.99 0.43
N SER A 298 -21.90 6.77 -0.89
CA SER A 298 -22.58 5.66 -1.58
C SER A 298 -22.15 4.29 -1.06
N ILE A 299 -20.87 4.09 -0.73
CA ILE A 299 -20.39 2.84 -0.13
C ILE A 299 -20.89 2.63 1.31
N ASN A 300 -21.37 3.68 1.99
CA ASN A 300 -21.98 3.58 3.32
C ASN A 300 -23.49 3.36 3.28
N MET A 301 -24.15 3.72 2.19
CA MET A 301 -25.60 3.57 2.06
C MET A 301 -26.03 2.11 2.08
N GLY A 302 -26.93 1.74 2.99
CA GLY A 302 -27.48 0.38 3.09
C GLY A 302 -26.54 -0.66 3.72
N ASN A 303 -25.34 -0.29 4.13
CA ASN A 303 -24.42 -1.22 4.78
C ASN A 303 -24.70 -1.32 6.29
N LYS A 304 -24.92 -2.55 6.78
CA LYS A 304 -25.04 -2.84 8.23
C LYS A 304 -23.78 -2.46 9.01
N ASN A 305 -22.62 -2.53 8.35
CA ASN A 305 -21.32 -2.14 8.90
C ASN A 305 -20.74 -1.00 8.05
N PRO A 306 -20.98 0.27 8.40
CA PRO A 306 -20.49 1.41 7.64
C PRO A 306 -18.97 1.48 7.67
N VAL A 307 -18.38 2.03 6.60
CA VAL A 307 -16.94 2.28 6.50
C VAL A 307 -16.54 3.36 7.51
N GLN A 308 -15.56 3.08 8.36
CA GLN A 308 -14.98 4.11 9.19
C GLN A 308 -14.01 4.97 8.36
N ILE A 309 -14.33 6.26 8.26
CA ILE A 309 -13.51 7.23 7.50
C ILE A 309 -12.95 8.25 8.49
N ILE A 310 -11.64 8.44 8.49
CA ILE A 310 -10.96 9.43 9.32
C ILE A 310 -10.29 10.44 8.39
N ILE A 311 -10.73 11.69 8.49
CA ILE A 311 -10.30 12.79 7.64
C ILE A 311 -9.49 13.77 8.49
N THR A 312 -8.33 14.16 8.02
CA THR A 312 -7.59 15.32 8.56
C THR A 312 -7.64 16.48 7.59
N THR A 313 -7.77 17.69 8.11
CA THR A 313 -7.76 18.92 7.30
C THR A 313 -7.25 20.12 8.09
N THR A 314 -6.72 21.11 7.38
CA THR A 314 -6.48 22.47 7.88
C THR A 314 -7.63 23.41 7.55
N ASP A 315 -8.46 23.05 6.55
CA ASP A 315 -9.55 23.87 6.03
C ASP A 315 -10.89 23.12 6.15
N ILE A 316 -11.60 23.40 7.24
CA ILE A 316 -12.91 22.82 7.53
C ILE A 316 -13.96 23.31 6.51
N VAL A 317 -13.90 24.56 6.09
CA VAL A 317 -14.86 25.17 5.17
C VAL A 317 -14.87 24.48 3.82
N ASN A 318 -13.69 24.11 3.32
CA ASN A 318 -13.58 23.38 2.05
C ASN A 318 -14.18 21.96 2.14
N VAL A 319 -14.04 21.32 3.29
CA VAL A 319 -14.64 19.99 3.53
C VAL A 319 -16.17 20.11 3.62
N GLU A 320 -16.72 21.12 4.29
CA GLU A 320 -18.16 21.39 4.33
C GLU A 320 -18.75 21.66 2.95
N LYS A 321 -18.12 22.54 2.18
CA LYS A 321 -18.54 22.85 0.80
C LYS A 321 -18.50 21.61 -0.11
N SER A 322 -17.72 20.60 0.23
CA SER A 322 -17.65 19.33 -0.53
C SER A 322 -18.86 18.39 -0.24
N GLY A 323 -19.73 18.74 0.71
CA GLY A 323 -20.97 18.00 1.00
C GLY A 323 -20.89 17.10 2.22
N LEU A 324 -19.87 17.24 3.07
CA LEU A 324 -19.83 16.61 4.38
C LEU A 324 -20.56 17.51 5.39
N ILE A 325 -21.73 17.07 5.86
CA ILE A 325 -22.55 17.79 6.82
C ILE A 325 -22.14 17.34 8.22
N PHE A 326 -21.51 18.21 9.00
CA PHE A 326 -20.93 17.85 10.31
C PHE A 326 -21.97 17.70 11.45
N GLU A 327 -23.17 18.19 11.25
CA GLU A 327 -24.25 18.12 12.24
C GLU A 327 -25.01 16.79 12.26
N THR A 328 -24.50 15.77 11.57
CA THR A 328 -25.13 14.44 11.57
C THR A 328 -24.58 13.57 12.71
N PRO A 329 -25.41 12.70 13.33
CA PRO A 329 -25.00 11.82 14.43
C PRO A 329 -23.80 10.91 14.10
N ASN A 330 -23.57 10.66 12.81
CA ASN A 330 -22.54 9.75 12.32
C ASN A 330 -21.19 10.43 12.10
N ILE A 331 -21.09 11.76 12.24
CA ILE A 331 -19.85 12.50 12.04
C ILE A 331 -19.40 13.14 13.35
N LYS A 332 -18.24 12.74 13.85
CA LYS A 332 -17.59 13.37 15.01
C LYS A 332 -16.46 14.26 14.53
N THR A 333 -16.39 15.46 15.08
CA THR A 333 -15.33 16.43 14.78
C THR A 333 -14.48 16.67 16.01
N TYR A 334 -13.17 16.73 15.81
CA TYR A 334 -12.19 17.00 16.85
C TYR A 334 -11.25 18.11 16.37
N LYS A 335 -11.09 19.14 17.18
CA LYS A 335 -10.08 20.18 16.97
C LYS A 335 -8.80 19.76 17.70
N LEU A 336 -7.66 19.84 17.04
CA LEU A 336 -6.36 19.70 17.67
C LEU A 336 -5.73 21.07 17.78
N ASP A 337 -5.53 21.51 19.01
CA ASP A 337 -4.76 22.70 19.36
C ASP A 337 -3.29 22.33 19.56
N LEU A 338 -2.37 23.30 19.30
CA LEU A 338 -0.91 23.15 19.48
C LEU A 338 -0.54 23.10 20.95
#